data_e7d980f919ca416dad14818e68a5f85c
#
_entry.id   e7d980f919ca416dad14818e68a5f85c
#
_cell.length_a   1.000
_cell.length_b   1.000
_cell.length_c   1.000
_cell.angle_alpha   90.00
_cell.angle_beta   90.00
_cell.angle_gamma   90.00
#
_symmetry.space_group_name_H-M   'P 1'
#
loop_
_entity.id
_entity.type
_entity.pdbx_description
1 polymer ?
#
loop_
_entity_poly.entity_id
_entity_poly.type
_entity_poly.pdbx_seq_one_letter_code
_entity_poly.pdbx_strand_id
1 'polypeptide(L)'
;TQACVPSSLGQQGYTVYDWNKSEPGPDFLSVDHTEISPARNVGFLGNLYSADVNMQFFSLNMRDNIRIGGSADFTNVAAIPGVYLANQVIGHAMTMDSVKTRITYNAGGVWQGITPPLLGADGKRINCQEGPDSCELHLHGETHWMRGSWKTRLGSVYTHESAPGVILATGNVGKSLAFDPTSVNTYLSRDAGVTWEEIVKGPHIYEFGNNGGLIVIGKMSSLGTTNKIQFSRDLGRCWEDLELSQTISIHNIRSDPGGKGDVFIVRGSID
;
A
#
# COMPACT_ATOMS: atom_id res chain seq x y z
N THR A 1 20.40 32.68 4.52
CA THR A 1 19.20 31.95 4.10
C THR A 1 19.03 30.76 5.03
N GLN A 2 18.23 30.94 6.08
CA GLN A 2 17.85 29.86 6.99
C GLN A 2 16.91 28.93 6.23
N ALA A 3 17.31 27.67 6.07
CA ALA A 3 16.41 26.61 5.68
C ALA A 3 15.26 26.60 6.71
N CYS A 4 14.04 26.82 6.24
CA CYS A 4 12.86 26.80 7.09
C CYS A 4 12.40 25.37 7.40
N VAL A 5 13.31 24.52 7.82
CA VAL A 5 12.92 23.39 8.66
C VAL A 5 12.57 24.02 10.01
N PRO A 6 11.35 23.89 10.52
CA PRO A 6 11.01 24.44 11.82
C PRO A 6 12.07 24.01 12.84
N SER A 7 12.61 24.95 13.61
CA SER A 7 13.68 24.69 14.59
C SER A 7 13.28 23.66 15.66
N SER A 8 11.99 23.37 15.78
CA SER A 8 11.43 22.27 16.57
C SER A 8 11.66 20.87 16.01
N LEU A 9 12.09 20.71 14.75
CA LEU A 9 12.36 19.42 14.12
C LEU A 9 13.79 18.91 14.33
N GLY A 10 14.66 19.68 14.95
CA GLY A 10 16.09 19.39 15.07
C GLY A 10 16.49 18.12 15.84
N GLN A 11 15.55 17.44 16.51
CA GLN A 11 15.80 16.19 17.23
C GLN A 11 14.87 15.04 16.80
N GLN A 12 14.04 15.26 15.80
CA GLN A 12 13.04 14.27 15.37
C GLN A 12 13.55 13.44 14.20
N GLY A 13 13.17 12.16 14.18
CA GLY A 13 13.45 11.28 13.06
C GLY A 13 12.71 11.75 11.82
N TYR A 14 13.37 11.75 10.68
CA TYR A 14 12.74 12.02 9.38
C TYR A 14 13.16 10.98 8.35
N THR A 15 12.32 10.80 7.33
CA THR A 15 12.60 9.96 6.19
C THR A 15 12.24 10.73 4.93
N VAL A 16 13.16 10.77 3.98
CA VAL A 16 12.94 11.39 2.67
C VAL A 16 12.35 10.34 1.76
N TYR A 17 11.23 10.66 1.13
CA TYR A 17 10.57 9.84 0.13
C TYR A 17 10.63 10.52 -1.22
N ASP A 18 10.71 9.70 -2.25
CA ASP A 18 10.60 10.12 -3.64
C ASP A 18 11.64 11.16 -4.06
N TRP A 19 12.87 11.01 -3.58
CA TRP A 19 14.00 11.78 -4.05
C TRP A 19 14.38 11.29 -5.45
N ASN A 20 13.57 11.61 -6.44
CA ASN A 20 13.91 11.27 -7.81
C ASN A 20 14.35 12.51 -8.58
N LYS A 21 15.64 12.62 -8.88
CA LYS A 21 16.23 13.71 -9.67
C LYS A 21 15.84 13.69 -11.15
N SER A 22 15.21 12.63 -11.64
CA SER A 22 14.91 12.42 -13.05
C SER A 22 13.48 12.77 -13.44
N GLU A 23 12.56 12.90 -12.49
CA GLU A 23 11.15 13.22 -12.75
C GLU A 23 10.75 14.55 -12.10
N PRO A 24 9.95 15.40 -12.79
CA PRO A 24 9.44 16.62 -12.20
C PRO A 24 8.34 16.29 -11.19
N GLY A 25 8.60 16.56 -9.92
CA GLY A 25 7.64 16.36 -8.83
C GLY A 25 8.16 16.95 -7.54
N PRO A 26 7.31 17.17 -6.52
CA PRO A 26 7.79 17.56 -5.21
C PRO A 26 8.46 16.38 -4.51
N ASP A 27 9.55 16.65 -3.80
CA ASP A 27 10.11 15.71 -2.85
C ASP A 27 9.24 15.65 -1.58
N PHE A 28 9.05 14.45 -1.04
CA PHE A 28 8.29 14.26 0.18
C PHE A 28 9.19 13.95 1.37
N LEU A 29 8.85 14.55 2.49
CA LEU A 29 9.50 14.35 3.77
C LEU A 29 8.48 13.84 4.79
N SER A 30 8.70 12.65 5.33
CA SER A 30 7.95 12.18 6.50
C SER A 30 8.72 12.52 7.77
N VAL A 31 8.08 13.22 8.67
CA VAL A 31 8.66 13.66 9.94
C VAL A 31 7.93 13.02 11.11
N ASP A 32 8.70 12.47 12.03
CA ASP A 32 8.20 11.94 13.29
C ASP A 32 7.86 13.10 14.25
N HIS A 33 6.65 13.10 14.80
CA HIS A 33 6.17 14.10 15.74
C HIS A 33 5.98 13.52 17.13
N THR A 34 7.07 13.10 17.74
CA THR A 34 7.04 12.46 19.06
C THR A 34 6.70 13.41 20.22
N GLU A 35 6.83 14.72 20.05
CA GLU A 35 6.72 15.68 21.14
C GLU A 35 5.30 16.19 21.46
N ILE A 36 4.30 15.90 20.63
CA ILE A 36 3.01 16.59 20.74
C ILE A 36 2.06 15.99 21.79
N SER A 37 2.30 14.80 22.33
CA SER A 37 1.51 14.31 23.48
C SER A 37 2.11 13.07 24.15
N PRO A 38 2.42 13.14 25.44
CA PRO A 38 2.84 11.96 26.22
C PRO A 38 1.74 10.89 26.38
N ALA A 39 0.49 11.24 26.09
CA ALA A 39 -0.67 10.34 26.22
C ALA A 39 -1.02 9.63 24.91
N ARG A 40 -0.35 9.96 23.80
CA ARG A 40 -0.56 9.30 22.50
C ARG A 40 0.49 8.22 22.34
N ASN A 41 0.13 7.11 21.69
CA ASN A 41 1.09 6.04 21.30
C ASN A 41 2.08 6.59 20.28
N VAL A 42 3.09 7.26 20.77
CA VAL A 42 3.94 8.29 20.17
C VAL A 42 4.93 7.72 19.15
N GLY A 43 4.99 6.43 18.92
CA GLY A 43 5.97 5.82 18.00
C GLY A 43 5.41 5.48 16.60
N PHE A 44 4.17 5.84 16.30
CA PHE A 44 3.47 5.33 15.12
C PHE A 44 2.87 6.38 14.19
N LEU A 45 3.06 7.66 14.49
CA LEU A 45 2.52 8.76 13.71
C LEU A 45 3.61 9.73 13.28
N GLY A 46 3.47 10.23 12.05
CA GLY A 46 4.27 11.30 11.50
C GLY A 46 3.42 12.24 10.66
N ASN A 47 4.03 13.29 10.17
CA ASN A 47 3.42 14.18 9.19
C ASN A 47 4.17 14.11 7.87
N LEU A 48 3.44 14.17 6.77
CA LEU A 48 4.02 14.29 5.43
C LEU A 48 4.10 15.76 5.03
N TYR A 49 5.26 16.13 4.53
CA TYR A 49 5.53 17.44 3.95
C TYR A 49 6.00 17.27 2.51
N SER A 50 5.63 18.17 1.63
CA SER A 50 6.25 18.31 0.32
C SER A 50 7.21 19.48 0.30
N ALA A 51 8.32 19.34 -0.42
CA ALA A 51 9.29 20.38 -0.65
C ALA A 51 9.04 21.08 -1.99
N ASP A 52 9.46 22.33 -2.08
CA ASP A 52 9.63 22.99 -3.37
C ASP A 52 10.85 22.40 -4.13
N VAL A 53 10.97 22.72 -5.41
CA VAL A 53 12.04 22.21 -6.29
C VAL A 53 13.48 22.52 -5.80
N ASN A 54 13.65 23.47 -4.91
CA ASN A 54 14.94 23.83 -4.31
C ASN A 54 15.10 23.28 -2.89
N MET A 55 14.13 22.53 -2.37
CA MET A 55 14.07 22.05 -0.97
C MET A 55 14.25 23.16 0.09
N GLN A 56 13.78 24.36 -0.22
CA GLN A 56 13.88 25.52 0.67
C GLN A 56 12.63 25.72 1.51
N PHE A 57 11.48 25.33 0.97
CA PHE A 57 10.20 25.47 1.64
C PHE A 57 9.49 24.11 1.71
N PHE A 58 8.87 23.86 2.86
CA PHE A 58 8.14 22.63 3.12
C PHE A 58 6.68 22.98 3.45
N SER A 59 5.78 22.37 2.72
CA SER A 59 4.33 22.47 2.95
C SER A 59 3.79 21.21 3.58
N LEU A 60 2.97 21.35 4.62
CA LEU A 60 2.31 20.23 5.26
C LEU A 60 1.23 19.66 4.33
N ASN A 61 1.41 18.40 3.90
CA ASN A 61 0.46 17.69 3.03
C ASN A 61 -0.52 16.82 3.80
N MET A 62 -0.04 16.08 4.81
CA MET A 62 -0.88 15.18 5.59
C MET A 62 -0.42 15.14 7.04
N ARG A 63 -1.37 15.27 7.96
CA ARG A 63 -1.16 15.02 9.39
C ARG A 63 -1.47 13.57 9.74
N ASP A 64 -0.82 13.10 10.81
CA ASP A 64 -1.11 11.79 11.40
C ASP A 64 -1.01 10.61 10.39
N ASN A 65 -0.01 10.67 9.50
CA ASN A 65 0.36 9.55 8.65
C ASN A 65 0.98 8.44 9.50
N ILE A 66 0.69 7.17 9.20
CA ILE A 66 1.31 6.04 9.88
C ILE A 66 2.81 6.02 9.57
N ARG A 67 3.62 6.05 10.63
CA ARG A 67 5.08 6.00 10.56
C ARG A 67 5.65 5.08 11.62
N ILE A 68 6.45 4.10 11.22
CA ILE A 68 6.98 3.08 12.12
C ILE A 68 8.42 2.77 11.75
N GLY A 69 9.33 2.92 12.73
CA GLY A 69 10.72 2.49 12.57
C GLY A 69 11.45 3.15 11.40
N GLY A 70 11.10 4.40 11.05
CA GLY A 70 11.70 5.12 9.93
C GLY A 70 10.98 4.97 8.59
N SER A 71 10.04 4.04 8.46
CA SER A 71 9.15 3.92 7.29
C SER A 71 7.81 4.57 7.56
N ALA A 72 7.16 5.10 6.52
CA ALA A 72 5.79 5.60 6.58
C ALA A 72 4.91 4.83 5.59
N ASP A 73 3.62 4.76 5.87
CA ASP A 73 2.65 4.30 4.89
C ASP A 73 2.41 5.41 3.88
N PHE A 74 3.32 5.48 2.93
CA PHE A 74 3.33 6.41 1.83
C PHE A 74 3.97 5.72 0.62
N THR A 75 3.21 5.59 -0.45
CA THR A 75 3.62 4.86 -1.66
C THR A 75 3.31 5.70 -2.89
N ASN A 76 4.30 5.93 -3.75
CA ASN A 76 4.08 6.49 -5.07
C ASN A 76 3.49 5.42 -6.00
N VAL A 77 2.67 5.81 -6.94
CA VAL A 77 2.26 4.95 -8.03
C VAL A 77 3.35 5.03 -9.11
N ALA A 78 4.14 3.97 -9.21
CA ALA A 78 5.31 3.92 -10.07
C ALA A 78 4.98 4.30 -11.52
N ALA A 79 5.82 5.11 -12.15
CA ALA A 79 5.68 5.67 -13.49
C ALA A 79 4.44 6.56 -13.72
N ILE A 80 3.72 6.96 -12.66
CA ILE A 80 2.59 7.91 -12.74
C ILE A 80 2.85 9.10 -11.82
N PRO A 81 3.50 10.16 -12.29
CA PRO A 81 3.83 11.32 -11.47
C PRO A 81 2.61 11.95 -10.81
N GLY A 82 2.74 12.34 -9.54
CA GLY A 82 1.71 13.03 -8.79
C GLY A 82 0.64 12.15 -8.16
N VAL A 83 0.69 10.82 -8.37
CA VAL A 83 -0.25 9.88 -7.74
C VAL A 83 0.44 9.17 -6.59
N TYR A 84 -0.14 9.32 -5.39
CA TYR A 84 0.38 8.71 -4.15
C TYR A 84 -0.77 8.15 -3.30
N LEU A 85 -0.46 7.10 -2.56
CA LEU A 85 -1.31 6.50 -1.55
C LEU A 85 -0.67 6.65 -0.17
N ALA A 86 -1.48 6.91 0.86
CA ALA A 86 -1.01 7.03 2.22
C ALA A 86 -2.08 6.57 3.23
N ASN A 87 -1.65 6.06 4.38
CA ASN A 87 -2.54 5.75 5.50
C ASN A 87 -2.49 6.86 6.55
N GLN A 88 -3.65 7.39 6.85
CA GLN A 88 -3.87 8.45 7.83
C GLN A 88 -4.63 7.93 9.03
N VAL A 89 -4.24 8.36 10.22
CA VAL A 89 -4.98 8.10 11.45
C VAL A 89 -5.95 9.25 11.71
N ILE A 90 -7.23 8.94 11.79
CA ILE A 90 -8.27 9.92 12.08
C ILE A 90 -8.50 10.00 13.59
N GLY A 91 -8.62 11.23 14.13
CA GLY A 91 -8.86 11.46 15.55
C GLY A 91 -7.60 11.47 16.41
N HIS A 92 -6.42 11.52 15.80
CA HIS A 92 -5.13 11.69 16.46
C HIS A 92 -4.70 10.58 17.44
N ALA A 93 -5.41 9.46 17.47
CA ALA A 93 -5.04 8.28 18.27
C ALA A 93 -5.18 7.03 17.40
N MET A 94 -4.10 6.24 17.32
CA MET A 94 -4.12 5.01 16.55
C MET A 94 -4.96 3.95 17.29
N THR A 95 -6.14 3.70 16.79
CA THR A 95 -7.04 2.63 17.21
C THR A 95 -7.32 1.71 16.03
N MET A 96 -7.94 0.55 16.28
CA MET A 96 -8.31 -0.40 15.21
C MET A 96 -9.23 0.23 14.15
N ASP A 97 -10.03 1.26 14.55
CA ASP A 97 -11.04 1.87 13.70
C ASP A 97 -10.64 3.27 13.19
N SER A 98 -9.37 3.68 13.39
CA SER A 98 -8.95 5.05 13.09
C SER A 98 -8.15 5.20 11.80
N VAL A 99 -7.72 4.09 11.17
CA VAL A 99 -6.83 4.14 10.01
C VAL A 99 -7.66 4.20 8.73
N LYS A 100 -7.41 5.22 7.91
CA LYS A 100 -8.00 5.39 6.59
C LYS A 100 -6.96 5.54 5.51
N THR A 101 -7.15 4.85 4.40
CA THR A 101 -6.31 5.05 3.22
C THR A 101 -6.77 6.28 2.44
N ARG A 102 -5.81 7.07 1.99
CA ARG A 102 -6.01 8.26 1.17
C ARG A 102 -5.22 8.15 -0.12
N ILE A 103 -5.77 8.70 -1.18
CA ILE A 103 -5.12 8.81 -2.48
C ILE A 103 -5.09 10.27 -2.92
N THR A 104 -4.02 10.66 -3.61
CA THR A 104 -3.91 11.97 -4.26
C THR A 104 -3.53 11.78 -5.72
N TYR A 105 -3.98 12.69 -6.57
CA TYR A 105 -3.64 12.73 -8.01
C TYR A 105 -2.93 14.03 -8.40
N ASN A 106 -2.62 14.86 -7.41
CA ASN A 106 -2.00 16.17 -7.61
C ASN A 106 -0.86 16.43 -6.62
N ALA A 107 -0.03 15.40 -6.42
CA ALA A 107 1.18 15.47 -5.60
C ALA A 107 0.90 15.94 -4.15
N GLY A 108 -0.17 15.42 -3.54
CA GLY A 108 -0.51 15.72 -2.14
C GLY A 108 -1.27 17.03 -1.93
N GLY A 109 -1.64 17.75 -3.00
CA GLY A 109 -2.43 18.98 -2.87
C GLY A 109 -3.84 18.72 -2.33
N VAL A 110 -4.46 17.61 -2.74
CA VAL A 110 -5.75 17.13 -2.22
C VAL A 110 -5.66 15.63 -1.98
N TRP A 111 -6.09 15.20 -0.81
CA TRP A 111 -6.22 13.80 -0.43
C TRP A 111 -7.69 13.41 -0.31
N GLN A 112 -8.06 12.27 -0.88
CA GLN A 112 -9.43 11.76 -0.87
C GLN A 112 -9.48 10.29 -0.50
N GLY A 113 -10.65 9.80 -0.08
CA GLY A 113 -10.92 8.37 0.12
C GLY A 113 -10.93 7.62 -1.21
N ILE A 114 -10.75 6.31 -1.15
CA ILE A 114 -10.78 5.45 -2.33
C ILE A 114 -12.20 4.88 -2.48
N THR A 115 -12.78 5.06 -3.67
CA THR A 115 -14.08 4.47 -3.99
C THR A 115 -13.97 2.94 -4.04
N PRO A 116 -14.80 2.21 -3.27
CA PRO A 116 -14.75 0.76 -3.25
C PRO A 116 -15.31 0.15 -4.54
N PRO A 117 -14.91 -1.08 -4.91
CA PRO A 117 -15.56 -1.83 -5.97
C PRO A 117 -16.99 -2.18 -5.59
N LEU A 118 -17.87 -2.29 -6.60
CA LEU A 118 -19.27 -2.65 -6.39
C LEU A 118 -19.46 -4.14 -6.10
N LEU A 119 -18.62 -4.97 -6.71
CA LEU A 119 -18.70 -6.43 -6.63
C LEU A 119 -17.43 -7.00 -6.00
N GLY A 120 -17.59 -8.02 -5.19
CA GLY A 120 -16.51 -8.85 -4.70
C GLY A 120 -16.05 -9.88 -5.74
N ALA A 121 -14.94 -10.54 -5.48
CA ALA A 121 -14.40 -11.61 -6.33
C ALA A 121 -15.37 -12.81 -6.52
N ASP A 122 -16.34 -12.95 -5.64
CA ASP A 122 -17.40 -13.95 -5.75
C ASP A 122 -18.60 -13.47 -6.58
N GLY A 123 -18.51 -12.32 -7.24
CA GLY A 123 -19.56 -11.69 -8.02
C GLY A 123 -20.73 -11.11 -7.20
N LYS A 124 -20.67 -11.19 -5.88
CA LYS A 124 -21.70 -10.62 -5.02
C LYS A 124 -21.45 -9.14 -4.77
N ARG A 125 -22.53 -8.39 -4.60
CA ARG A 125 -22.45 -6.98 -4.24
C ARG A 125 -21.79 -6.81 -2.89
N ILE A 126 -20.81 -5.91 -2.81
CA ILE A 126 -20.22 -5.51 -1.54
C ILE A 126 -21.21 -4.61 -0.83
N ASN A 127 -21.67 -5.04 0.33
CA ASN A 127 -22.62 -4.28 1.14
C ASN A 127 -21.86 -3.47 2.20
N CYS A 128 -22.05 -2.16 2.16
CA CYS A 128 -21.55 -1.25 3.18
C CYS A 128 -22.59 -1.17 4.30
N GLN A 129 -22.31 -1.79 5.44
CA GLN A 129 -23.27 -1.91 6.55
C GLN A 129 -23.66 -0.56 7.17
N GLU A 130 -22.82 0.47 7.02
CA GLU A 130 -23.06 1.80 7.64
C GLU A 130 -23.50 2.87 6.60
N GLY A 131 -23.91 2.45 5.40
CA GLY A 131 -24.30 3.34 4.30
C GLY A 131 -23.17 3.66 3.32
N PRO A 132 -23.50 4.17 2.13
CA PRO A 132 -22.53 4.39 1.07
C PRO A 132 -21.44 5.42 1.40
N ASP A 133 -21.76 6.41 2.25
CA ASP A 133 -20.82 7.52 2.58
C ASP A 133 -19.77 7.13 3.64
N SER A 134 -19.93 6.00 4.31
CA SER A 134 -18.97 5.49 5.30
C SER A 134 -18.11 4.34 4.81
N CYS A 135 -18.26 3.96 3.54
CA CYS A 135 -17.65 2.80 2.95
C CYS A 135 -16.60 3.21 1.93
N GLU A 136 -15.35 3.11 2.33
CA GLU A 136 -14.18 3.38 1.49
C GLU A 136 -13.37 2.08 1.31
N LEU A 137 -12.55 2.00 0.28
CA LEU A 137 -11.52 0.97 0.18
C LEU A 137 -10.30 1.40 0.97
N HIS A 138 -9.85 0.55 1.89
CA HIS A 138 -8.64 0.75 2.67
C HIS A 138 -7.60 -0.30 2.32
N LEU A 139 -6.33 0.12 2.20
CA LEU A 139 -5.23 -0.69 1.71
C LEU A 139 -4.07 -0.68 2.70
N HIS A 140 -3.42 -1.82 2.89
CA HIS A 140 -2.25 -1.92 3.74
C HIS A 140 -1.04 -1.24 3.12
N GLY A 141 -0.35 -0.44 3.92
CA GLY A 141 0.92 0.16 3.58
C GLY A 141 2.12 -0.69 4.00
N GLU A 142 3.30 -0.17 3.72
CA GLU A 142 4.58 -0.86 3.97
C GLU A 142 4.86 -1.08 5.46
N THR A 143 4.40 -0.19 6.33
CA THR A 143 4.65 -0.30 7.78
C THR A 143 4.01 -1.55 8.38
N HIS A 144 2.88 -1.99 7.86
CA HIS A 144 2.24 -3.22 8.31
C HIS A 144 3.05 -4.47 7.88
N TRP A 145 3.60 -4.46 6.67
CA TRP A 145 4.49 -5.51 6.20
C TRP A 145 5.72 -5.66 7.09
N MET A 146 6.30 -4.55 7.54
CA MET A 146 7.51 -4.56 8.38
C MET A 146 7.27 -5.02 9.82
N ARG A 147 6.08 -4.78 10.38
CA ARG A 147 5.76 -5.13 11.79
C ARG A 147 5.31 -6.56 11.98
N GLY A 148 4.69 -7.14 10.98
CA GLY A 148 4.16 -8.49 11.08
C GLY A 148 5.27 -9.55 11.18
N SER A 149 5.07 -10.58 12.00
CA SER A 149 5.78 -11.84 11.79
C SER A 149 5.39 -12.37 10.39
N TRP A 150 6.20 -13.26 9.82
CA TRP A 150 5.87 -13.88 8.54
C TRP A 150 4.45 -14.51 8.50
N LYS A 151 3.88 -14.86 9.66
CA LYS A 151 2.51 -15.41 9.80
C LYS A 151 1.42 -14.34 9.80
N THR A 152 1.75 -13.08 10.06
CA THR A 152 0.76 -12.00 10.22
C THR A 152 0.97 -10.85 9.25
N ARG A 153 2.00 -10.90 8.41
CA ARG A 153 2.22 -9.91 7.37
C ARG A 153 1.07 -9.90 6.39
N LEU A 154 0.70 -8.71 5.95
CA LEU A 154 -0.26 -8.50 4.87
C LEU A 154 0.44 -7.79 3.72
N GLY A 155 0.08 -8.11 2.48
CA GLY A 155 0.65 -7.47 1.30
C GLY A 155 0.38 -5.97 1.32
N SER A 156 1.41 -5.15 1.12
CA SER A 156 1.27 -3.71 0.99
C SER A 156 0.83 -3.32 -0.43
N VAL A 157 0.46 -2.06 -0.62
CA VAL A 157 0.33 -1.47 -1.96
C VAL A 157 1.61 -1.76 -2.74
N TYR A 158 1.45 -2.35 -3.92
CA TYR A 158 2.53 -2.74 -4.79
C TYR A 158 2.35 -2.15 -6.18
N THR A 159 3.33 -1.41 -6.63
CA THR A 159 3.43 -0.81 -7.95
C THR A 159 4.83 -1.05 -8.51
N HIS A 160 4.98 -1.05 -9.82
CA HIS A 160 6.28 -1.25 -10.47
C HIS A 160 6.39 -0.38 -11.73
N GLU A 161 7.56 0.16 -12.00
CA GLU A 161 7.81 1.04 -13.16
C GLU A 161 7.52 0.36 -14.50
N SER A 162 7.71 -0.95 -14.59
CA SER A 162 7.37 -1.72 -15.78
C SER A 162 5.88 -1.92 -16.01
N ALA A 163 5.03 -1.62 -15.01
CA ALA A 163 3.56 -1.78 -15.06
C ALA A 163 2.84 -0.46 -14.75
N PRO A 164 2.99 0.59 -15.58
CA PRO A 164 2.45 1.91 -15.31
C PRO A 164 0.94 1.87 -15.04
N GLY A 165 0.51 2.47 -13.91
CA GLY A 165 -0.88 2.57 -13.52
C GLY A 165 -1.51 1.28 -13.00
N VAL A 166 -0.79 0.17 -12.98
CA VAL A 166 -1.28 -1.08 -12.36
C VAL A 166 -0.86 -1.13 -10.91
N ILE A 167 -1.84 -1.34 -10.02
CA ILE A 167 -1.62 -1.39 -8.57
C ILE A 167 -2.24 -2.67 -8.02
N LEU A 168 -1.48 -3.44 -7.27
CA LEU A 168 -1.96 -4.56 -6.47
C LEU A 168 -1.88 -4.19 -4.99
N ALA A 169 -2.88 -4.57 -4.22
CA ALA A 169 -2.90 -4.27 -2.79
C ALA A 169 -3.76 -5.26 -2.01
N THR A 170 -3.43 -5.44 -0.74
CA THR A 170 -4.29 -6.13 0.23
C THR A 170 -5.02 -5.10 1.07
N GLY A 171 -6.30 -5.32 1.34
CA GLY A 171 -7.11 -4.39 2.12
C GLY A 171 -8.54 -4.86 2.33
N ASN A 172 -9.41 -3.93 2.69
CA ASN A 172 -10.82 -4.19 2.93
C ASN A 172 -11.70 -3.01 2.51
N VAL A 173 -12.95 -3.30 2.24
CA VAL A 173 -13.99 -2.28 2.10
C VAL A 173 -14.67 -2.11 3.46
N GLY A 174 -14.78 -0.87 3.94
CA GLY A 174 -15.38 -0.55 5.23
C GLY A 174 -15.13 0.87 5.68
N LYS A 175 -15.35 1.13 6.97
CA LYS A 175 -15.14 2.43 7.60
C LYS A 175 -13.67 2.75 7.85
N SER A 176 -12.87 1.71 8.06
CA SER A 176 -11.45 1.81 8.40
C SER A 176 -10.69 0.57 7.92
N LEU A 177 -9.37 0.64 7.94
CA LEU A 177 -8.47 -0.45 7.58
C LEU A 177 -8.55 -1.57 8.64
N ALA A 178 -8.87 -2.78 8.19
CA ALA A 178 -8.88 -3.98 9.01
C ALA A 178 -7.48 -4.61 9.06
N PHE A 179 -7.08 -5.12 10.23
CA PHE A 179 -5.77 -5.74 10.45
C PHE A 179 -5.82 -7.26 10.61
N ASP A 180 -7.02 -7.85 10.62
CA ASP A 180 -7.20 -9.29 10.67
C ASP A 180 -7.07 -9.88 9.26
N PRO A 181 -6.17 -10.86 9.03
CA PRO A 181 -6.02 -11.52 7.74
C PRO A 181 -7.30 -12.14 7.18
N THR A 182 -8.25 -12.50 8.03
CA THR A 182 -9.53 -13.07 7.60
C THR A 182 -10.54 -12.04 7.12
N SER A 183 -10.27 -10.76 7.38
CA SER A 183 -11.16 -9.63 7.06
C SER A 183 -10.68 -8.83 5.85
N VAL A 184 -9.56 -9.21 5.23
CA VAL A 184 -8.97 -8.50 4.10
C VAL A 184 -8.97 -9.35 2.84
N ASN A 185 -8.99 -8.69 1.68
CA ASN A 185 -8.96 -9.31 0.37
C ASN A 185 -7.86 -8.68 -0.50
N THR A 186 -7.67 -9.20 -1.70
CA THR A 186 -6.69 -8.68 -2.66
C THR A 186 -7.40 -7.90 -3.75
N TYR A 187 -6.89 -6.69 -4.00
CA TYR A 187 -7.47 -5.72 -4.92
C TYR A 187 -6.49 -5.36 -6.03
N LEU A 188 -7.03 -5.02 -7.18
CA LEU A 188 -6.30 -4.59 -8.37
C LEU A 188 -6.92 -3.30 -8.92
N SER A 189 -6.07 -2.33 -9.25
CA SER A 189 -6.39 -1.18 -10.09
C SER A 189 -5.55 -1.23 -11.36
N ARG A 190 -6.12 -0.77 -12.49
CA ARG A 190 -5.45 -0.69 -13.80
C ARG A 190 -5.36 0.74 -14.33
N ASP A 191 -5.78 1.70 -13.54
CA ASP A 191 -5.95 3.10 -13.91
C ASP A 191 -5.41 4.05 -12.82
N ALA A 192 -4.27 3.66 -12.23
CA ALA A 192 -3.58 4.43 -11.20
C ALA A 192 -4.43 4.70 -9.94
N GLY A 193 -5.31 3.77 -9.58
CA GLY A 193 -6.12 3.85 -8.35
C GLY A 193 -7.45 4.58 -8.51
N VAL A 194 -7.86 4.92 -9.73
CA VAL A 194 -9.17 5.57 -9.99
C VAL A 194 -10.31 4.57 -9.78
N THR A 195 -10.16 3.35 -10.32
CA THR A 195 -11.11 2.24 -10.09
C THR A 195 -10.39 1.01 -9.56
N TRP A 196 -11.13 0.21 -8.81
CA TRP A 196 -10.61 -0.97 -8.14
C TRP A 196 -11.53 -2.18 -8.35
N GLU A 197 -10.91 -3.35 -8.40
CA GLU A 197 -11.58 -4.66 -8.41
C GLU A 197 -11.05 -5.51 -7.25
N GLU A 198 -11.94 -6.22 -6.57
CA GLU A 198 -11.56 -7.30 -5.68
C GLU A 198 -11.34 -8.55 -6.52
N ILE A 199 -10.08 -8.94 -6.72
CA ILE A 199 -9.72 -10.02 -7.65
C ILE A 199 -9.76 -11.40 -7.00
N VAL A 200 -9.54 -11.47 -5.69
CA VAL A 200 -9.56 -12.74 -4.95
C VAL A 200 -9.80 -12.49 -3.46
N LYS A 201 -10.49 -13.42 -2.81
CA LYS A 201 -10.72 -13.39 -1.35
C LYS A 201 -9.46 -13.75 -0.58
N GLY A 202 -9.25 -13.04 0.52
CA GLY A 202 -8.10 -13.19 1.40
C GLY A 202 -6.84 -12.50 0.87
N PRO A 203 -5.82 -12.35 1.74
CA PRO A 203 -4.55 -11.72 1.41
C PRO A 203 -3.67 -12.64 0.56
N HIS A 204 -3.08 -12.06 -0.48
CA HIS A 204 -2.14 -12.73 -1.37
C HIS A 204 -0.80 -11.98 -1.43
N ILE A 205 0.23 -12.70 -1.79
CA ILE A 205 1.50 -12.16 -2.26
C ILE A 205 1.38 -12.04 -3.78
N TYR A 206 1.89 -10.97 -4.34
CA TYR A 206 1.78 -10.67 -5.76
C TYR A 206 3.09 -10.14 -6.32
N GLU A 207 3.30 -10.35 -7.62
CA GLU A 207 4.45 -9.87 -8.36
C GLU A 207 4.09 -9.63 -9.82
N PHE A 208 4.78 -8.64 -10.45
CA PHE A 208 4.68 -8.35 -11.88
C PHE A 208 5.83 -8.98 -12.67
N GLY A 209 5.55 -9.34 -13.90
CA GLY A 209 6.52 -9.73 -14.90
C GLY A 209 6.08 -9.28 -16.30
N ASN A 210 6.92 -9.50 -17.29
CA ASN A 210 6.65 -9.18 -18.69
C ASN A 210 6.11 -7.74 -18.89
N ASN A 211 6.79 -6.76 -18.28
CA ASN A 211 6.37 -5.35 -18.31
C ASN A 211 4.92 -5.12 -17.83
N GLY A 212 4.50 -5.81 -16.78
CA GLY A 212 3.14 -5.74 -16.23
C GLY A 212 2.12 -6.60 -16.99
N GLY A 213 2.47 -7.19 -18.13
CA GLY A 213 1.60 -8.09 -18.87
C GLY A 213 1.37 -9.44 -18.21
N LEU A 214 2.19 -9.79 -17.21
CA LEU A 214 2.05 -11.00 -16.42
C LEU A 214 1.93 -10.62 -14.93
N ILE A 215 0.84 -11.06 -14.31
CA ILE A 215 0.61 -10.89 -12.87
C ILE A 215 0.59 -12.27 -12.24
N VAL A 216 1.35 -12.46 -11.18
CA VAL A 216 1.39 -13.72 -10.42
C VAL A 216 0.97 -13.44 -8.99
N ILE A 217 0.04 -14.24 -8.46
CA ILE A 217 -0.40 -14.17 -7.07
C ILE A 217 -0.33 -15.53 -6.40
N GLY A 218 -0.01 -15.52 -5.12
CA GLY A 218 0.03 -16.71 -4.27
C GLY A 218 -0.64 -16.48 -2.94
N LYS A 219 -1.40 -17.47 -2.47
CA LYS A 219 -2.05 -17.43 -1.16
C LYS A 219 -1.02 -17.15 -0.07
N MET A 220 -1.28 -16.17 0.76
CA MET A 220 -0.37 -15.78 1.84
C MET A 220 -0.30 -16.84 2.94
N SER A 221 0.86 -17.05 3.51
CA SER A 221 1.08 -18.03 4.59
C SER A 221 0.20 -17.80 5.83
N SER A 222 -0.26 -16.59 6.07
CA SER A 222 -1.23 -16.27 7.13
C SER A 222 -2.57 -17.01 6.99
N LEU A 223 -2.91 -17.44 5.77
CA LEU A 223 -4.11 -18.24 5.47
C LEU A 223 -3.82 -19.75 5.34
N GLY A 224 -2.60 -20.18 5.69
CA GLY A 224 -2.15 -21.57 5.60
C GLY A 224 -1.43 -21.90 4.29
N THR A 225 -1.26 -23.21 4.07
CA THR A 225 -0.51 -23.74 2.93
C THR A 225 -1.33 -23.78 1.65
N THR A 226 -0.66 -23.89 0.51
CA THR A 226 -1.26 -24.06 -0.82
C THR A 226 -0.35 -24.87 -1.74
N ASN A 227 -0.95 -25.58 -2.69
CA ASN A 227 -0.26 -26.16 -3.83
C ASN A 227 -0.55 -25.44 -5.14
N LYS A 228 -1.14 -24.22 -5.05
CA LYS A 228 -1.54 -23.45 -6.24
C LYS A 228 -0.97 -22.04 -6.20
N ILE A 229 -0.57 -21.58 -7.38
CA ILE A 229 -0.27 -20.20 -7.70
C ILE A 229 -1.20 -19.79 -8.83
N GLN A 230 -1.70 -18.58 -8.81
CA GLN A 230 -2.53 -18.04 -9.88
C GLN A 230 -1.74 -17.02 -10.69
N PHE A 231 -1.96 -16.99 -11.97
CA PHE A 231 -1.36 -15.98 -12.84
C PHE A 231 -2.36 -15.48 -13.89
N SER A 232 -2.13 -14.27 -14.35
CA SER A 232 -2.92 -13.61 -15.38
C SER A 232 -2.00 -13.03 -16.45
N ARG A 233 -2.39 -13.11 -17.72
CA ARG A 233 -1.67 -12.56 -18.87
C ARG A 233 -2.41 -11.40 -19.54
N ASP A 234 -3.50 -10.96 -18.96
CA ASP A 234 -4.40 -9.93 -19.48
C ASP A 234 -4.74 -8.85 -18.44
N LEU A 235 -3.74 -8.50 -17.62
CA LEU A 235 -3.87 -7.52 -16.54
C LEU A 235 -4.92 -7.90 -15.49
N GLY A 236 -5.01 -9.20 -15.16
CA GLY A 236 -5.89 -9.68 -14.10
C GLY A 236 -7.37 -9.82 -14.49
N ARG A 237 -7.71 -9.87 -15.80
CA ARG A 237 -9.08 -10.13 -16.25
C ARG A 237 -9.43 -11.61 -16.21
N CYS A 238 -8.49 -12.46 -16.63
CA CYS A 238 -8.61 -13.90 -16.52
C CYS A 238 -7.46 -14.46 -15.71
N TRP A 239 -7.75 -15.48 -14.91
CA TRP A 239 -6.79 -16.13 -14.03
C TRP A 239 -6.66 -17.60 -14.35
N GLU A 240 -5.43 -18.09 -14.39
CA GLU A 240 -5.08 -19.49 -14.59
C GLU A 240 -4.39 -20.01 -13.33
N ASP A 241 -4.67 -21.28 -12.99
CA ASP A 241 -4.01 -21.96 -11.87
C ASP A 241 -2.77 -22.71 -12.34
N LEU A 242 -1.66 -22.51 -11.63
CA LEU A 242 -0.45 -23.35 -11.73
C LEU A 242 -0.36 -24.22 -10.49
N GLU A 243 -0.40 -25.54 -10.69
CA GLU A 243 -0.23 -26.49 -9.60
C GLU A 243 1.26 -26.71 -9.28
N LEU A 244 1.60 -26.59 -8.01
CA LEU A 244 2.92 -26.92 -7.50
C LEU A 244 3.00 -28.41 -7.19
N SER A 245 4.19 -29.00 -7.33
CA SER A 245 4.45 -30.40 -7.00
C SER A 245 4.30 -30.74 -5.51
N GLN A 246 4.32 -29.72 -4.66
CA GLN A 246 4.22 -29.82 -3.20
C GLN A 246 3.36 -28.72 -2.64
N THR A 247 2.74 -29.00 -1.49
CA THR A 247 2.02 -27.99 -0.70
C THR A 247 3.02 -27.19 0.14
N ILE A 248 2.98 -25.89 0.04
CA ILE A 248 3.92 -24.97 0.71
C ILE A 248 3.20 -23.80 1.38
N SER A 249 3.81 -23.23 2.40
CA SER A 249 3.51 -21.89 2.91
C SER A 249 4.27 -20.88 2.08
N ILE A 250 3.59 -20.08 1.26
CA ILE A 250 4.25 -19.06 0.41
C ILE A 250 4.66 -17.87 1.28
N HIS A 251 5.93 -17.52 1.24
CA HIS A 251 6.48 -16.37 1.97
C HIS A 251 6.78 -15.19 1.07
N ASN A 252 7.14 -15.42 -0.19
CA ASN A 252 7.42 -14.37 -1.17
C ASN A 252 7.38 -14.91 -2.60
N ILE A 253 7.07 -14.01 -3.54
CA ILE A 253 7.19 -14.22 -4.99
C ILE A 253 8.04 -13.06 -5.52
N ARG A 254 9.00 -13.34 -6.39
CA ARG A 254 9.85 -12.33 -7.03
C ARG A 254 10.09 -12.66 -8.49
N SER A 255 10.10 -11.62 -9.31
CA SER A 255 10.58 -11.64 -10.69
C SER A 255 11.98 -11.04 -10.80
N ASP A 256 12.47 -10.81 -12.00
CA ASP A 256 13.67 -10.01 -12.22
C ASP A 256 13.48 -8.55 -11.78
N PRO A 257 14.53 -7.86 -11.31
CA PRO A 257 14.41 -6.50 -10.78
C PRO A 257 13.83 -5.47 -11.75
N GLY A 258 13.91 -5.72 -13.05
CA GLY A 258 13.34 -4.84 -14.08
C GLY A 258 11.87 -5.14 -14.40
N GLY A 259 11.27 -6.21 -13.84
CA GLY A 259 9.90 -6.64 -14.13
C GLY A 259 9.65 -6.99 -15.61
N LYS A 260 10.71 -7.28 -16.36
CA LYS A 260 10.65 -7.54 -17.82
C LYS A 260 10.58 -9.02 -18.16
N GLY A 261 11.09 -9.87 -17.26
CA GLY A 261 11.10 -11.33 -17.44
C GLY A 261 9.76 -11.98 -17.13
N ASP A 262 9.67 -13.24 -17.50
CA ASP A 262 8.55 -14.13 -17.21
C ASP A 262 8.91 -15.27 -16.25
N VAL A 263 10.09 -15.19 -15.65
CA VAL A 263 10.58 -16.16 -14.67
C VAL A 263 10.33 -15.64 -13.25
N PHE A 264 9.70 -16.45 -12.43
CA PHE A 264 9.38 -16.12 -11.04
C PHE A 264 10.04 -17.11 -10.08
N ILE A 265 10.56 -16.58 -8.98
CA ILE A 265 11.06 -17.35 -7.85
C ILE A 265 10.00 -17.30 -6.76
N VAL A 266 9.46 -18.46 -6.40
CA VAL A 266 8.54 -18.64 -5.28
C VAL A 266 9.31 -19.16 -4.09
N ARG A 267 9.34 -18.38 -3.02
CA ARG A 267 9.96 -18.78 -1.74
C ARG A 267 8.87 -19.21 -0.76
N GLY A 268 9.00 -20.40 -0.20
CA GLY A 268 8.09 -20.92 0.80
C GLY A 268 8.77 -21.92 1.72
N SER A 269 8.01 -22.44 2.68
CA SER A 269 8.39 -23.59 3.53
C SER A 269 7.40 -24.72 3.32
N ILE A 270 7.91 -25.95 3.42
CA ILE A 270 7.12 -27.18 3.56
C ILE A 270 6.93 -27.37 5.06
N ASP A 271 5.70 -27.52 5.51
CA ASP A 271 5.37 -27.81 6.91
C ASP A 271 5.56 -29.29 7.22
#